data_212c6886dfc351f80b0265643dfad07b
#
_entry.id   212c6886dfc351f80b0265643dfad07b
#
_cell.length_a   1.000
_cell.length_b   1.000
_cell.length_c   1.000
_cell.angle_alpha   90.00
_cell.angle_beta   90.00
_cell.angle_gamma   90.00
#
_symmetry.space_group_name_H-M   'P 1'
#
loop_
_entity.id
_entity.type
_entity.pdbx_description
1 polymer ?
#
loop_
_entity_poly.entity_id
_entity_poly.type
_entity_poly.pdbx_seq_one_letter_code
_entity_poly.pdbx_strand_id
1 'polypeptide(L)'
;MFEKIWNKHVVRASDSEATILYIDTHLVHEVTSPQAFEGLRVSGRSVRRPDRTFATMDHNVPTTDRSLPITDLIAKKQMETLSQNCQEFGVTLYDLD
;
A
#
# COMPACT_ATOMS: atom_id res chain seq x y z
N MET A 1 11.78 -11.05 20.95
CA MET A 1 10.98 -10.11 20.13
C MET A 1 10.14 -10.82 19.09
N PHE A 2 10.72 -11.72 18.29
CA PHE A 2 9.99 -12.46 17.26
C PHE A 2 8.77 -13.20 17.79
N GLU A 3 8.93 -13.96 18.85
CA GLU A 3 7.84 -14.77 19.41
C GLU A 3 6.66 -13.94 19.89
N LYS A 4 6.92 -12.78 20.47
CA LYS A 4 5.86 -11.89 20.93
C LYS A 4 5.05 -11.33 19.78
N ILE A 5 5.73 -10.93 18.70
CA ILE A 5 5.06 -10.43 17.50
C ILE A 5 4.30 -11.56 16.83
N TRP A 6 4.94 -12.71 16.66
CA TRP A 6 4.34 -13.90 16.05
C TRP A 6 3.04 -14.30 16.76
N ASN A 7 3.13 -14.49 18.08
CA ASN A 7 1.99 -14.98 18.86
C ASN A 7 0.81 -14.01 18.86
N LYS A 8 1.07 -12.71 18.75
CA LYS A 8 0.01 -11.70 18.70
C LYS A 8 -0.68 -11.64 17.33
N HIS A 9 -0.03 -12.13 16.28
CA HIS A 9 -0.52 -11.98 14.91
C HIS A 9 -0.99 -13.29 14.29
N VAL A 10 -0.67 -14.44 14.88
CA VAL A 10 -1.11 -15.73 14.35
C VAL A 10 -2.61 -15.86 14.51
N VAL A 11 -3.30 -16.03 13.37
CA VAL A 11 -4.73 -16.32 13.35
C VAL A 11 -4.96 -17.83 13.34
N ARG A 12 -4.16 -18.55 12.55
CA ARG A 12 -4.26 -19.99 12.43
C ARG A 12 -2.90 -20.57 12.11
N ALA A 13 -2.50 -21.58 12.85
CA ALA A 13 -1.28 -22.35 12.59
C ALA A 13 -1.64 -23.83 12.53
N SER A 14 -1.17 -24.51 11.49
CA SER A 14 -1.40 -25.94 11.28
C SER A 14 -0.15 -26.57 10.69
N ASP A 15 0.16 -27.79 11.09
CA ASP A 15 1.31 -28.52 10.55
C ASP A 15 1.12 -28.92 9.08
N SER A 16 -0.12 -28.97 8.60
CA SER A 16 -0.45 -29.39 7.24
C SER A 16 -0.71 -28.24 6.27
N GLU A 17 -0.84 -27.01 6.76
CA GLU A 17 -1.16 -25.85 5.95
C GLU A 17 -0.28 -24.66 6.33
N ALA A 18 -0.23 -23.66 5.44
CA ALA A 18 0.48 -22.43 5.72
C ALA A 18 -0.16 -21.68 6.90
N THR A 19 0.67 -21.11 7.73
CA THR A 19 0.21 -20.31 8.86
C THR A 19 -0.43 -19.02 8.36
N ILE A 20 -1.58 -18.65 8.94
CA ILE A 20 -2.28 -17.43 8.60
C ILE A 20 -1.96 -16.38 9.67
N LEU A 21 -1.43 -15.25 9.23
CA LEU A 21 -1.10 -14.12 10.09
C LEU A 21 -2.05 -12.96 9.84
N TYR A 22 -2.41 -12.24 10.90
CA TYR A 22 -3.13 -10.98 10.78
C TYR A 22 -2.12 -9.84 10.53
N ILE A 23 -2.36 -9.06 9.50
CA ILE A 23 -1.53 -7.88 9.19
C ILE A 23 -2.27 -6.66 9.72
N ASP A 24 -1.74 -6.04 10.76
CA ASP A 24 -2.39 -4.92 11.43
C ASP A 24 -2.00 -3.55 10.85
N THR A 25 -0.89 -3.46 10.13
CA THR A 25 -0.43 -2.21 9.53
C THR A 25 0.15 -2.54 8.15
N HIS A 26 -0.24 -1.76 7.15
CA HIS A 26 0.19 -1.98 5.78
C HIS A 26 0.72 -0.68 5.18
N LEU A 27 1.93 -0.74 4.63
CA LEU A 27 2.55 0.36 3.92
C LEU A 27 2.52 0.06 2.42
N VAL A 28 2.02 0.99 1.62
CA VAL A 28 1.91 0.80 0.17
C VAL A 28 2.62 1.92 -0.57
N HIS A 29 3.05 1.63 -1.79
CA HIS A 29 3.71 2.61 -2.65
C HIS A 29 3.13 2.55 -4.07
N GLU A 30 3.61 3.44 -4.97
CA GLU A 30 3.00 3.68 -6.27
C GLU A 30 3.23 2.59 -7.32
N VAL A 31 4.26 1.76 -7.16
CA VAL A 31 4.66 0.83 -8.22
C VAL A 31 3.76 -0.40 -8.28
N THR A 32 3.51 -1.05 -7.15
CA THR A 32 2.76 -2.32 -7.09
C THR A 32 1.31 -2.17 -6.64
N SER A 33 0.98 -1.07 -5.99
CA SER A 33 -0.36 -0.87 -5.42
C SER A 33 -1.49 -0.77 -6.46
N PRO A 34 -1.27 -0.28 -7.71
CA PRO A 34 -2.38 -0.17 -8.67
C PRO A 34 -3.10 -1.49 -8.92
N GLN A 35 -2.36 -2.59 -9.02
CA GLN A 35 -2.96 -3.91 -9.24
C GLN A 35 -3.79 -4.36 -8.04
N ALA A 36 -3.29 -4.11 -6.83
CA ALA A 36 -4.00 -4.46 -5.60
C ALA A 36 -5.31 -3.70 -5.47
N PHE A 37 -5.30 -2.39 -5.72
CA PHE A 37 -6.51 -1.57 -5.68
C PHE A 37 -7.51 -1.98 -6.77
N GLU A 38 -7.01 -2.28 -7.96
CA GLU A 38 -7.87 -2.77 -9.03
C GLU A 38 -8.53 -4.10 -8.68
N GLY A 39 -7.79 -5.00 -8.05
CA GLY A 39 -8.34 -6.26 -7.56
C GLY A 39 -9.48 -6.05 -6.55
N LEU A 40 -9.32 -5.10 -5.63
CA LEU A 40 -10.36 -4.74 -4.69
C LEU A 40 -11.60 -4.18 -5.41
N ARG A 41 -11.37 -3.29 -6.36
CA ARG A 41 -12.45 -2.64 -7.12
C ARG A 41 -13.26 -3.67 -7.92
N VAL A 42 -12.57 -4.56 -8.64
CA VAL A 42 -13.22 -5.60 -9.47
C VAL A 42 -14.02 -6.57 -8.61
N SER A 43 -13.52 -6.92 -7.43
CA SER A 43 -14.21 -7.85 -6.52
C SER A 43 -15.27 -7.17 -5.65
N GLY A 44 -15.42 -5.84 -5.76
CA GLY A 44 -16.41 -5.09 -4.97
C GLY A 44 -16.04 -4.99 -3.50
N ARG A 45 -14.73 -5.04 -3.18
CA ARG A 45 -14.23 -4.96 -1.81
C ARG A 45 -13.60 -3.61 -1.54
N SER A 46 -13.57 -3.24 -0.28
CA SER A 46 -12.86 -2.05 0.20
C SER A 46 -11.61 -2.45 0.97
N VAL A 47 -10.79 -1.46 1.32
CA VAL A 47 -9.67 -1.68 2.24
C VAL A 47 -10.25 -1.96 3.63
N ARG A 48 -9.84 -3.06 4.25
CA ARG A 48 -10.39 -3.49 5.53
C ARG A 48 -10.10 -2.50 6.65
N ARG A 49 -8.86 -2.03 6.73
CA ARG A 49 -8.41 -1.10 7.77
C ARG A 49 -7.72 0.11 7.13
N PRO A 50 -8.50 1.04 6.53
CA PRO A 50 -7.89 2.24 5.94
C PRO A 50 -7.20 3.12 6.98
N ASP A 51 -7.60 3.05 8.24
CA ASP A 51 -6.96 3.74 9.35
C ASP A 51 -5.57 3.18 9.70
N ARG A 52 -5.27 1.97 9.23
CA ARG A 52 -4.00 1.28 9.45
C ARG A 52 -3.23 1.02 8.16
N THR A 53 -3.70 1.58 7.06
CA THR A 53 -3.04 1.48 5.77
C THR A 53 -2.51 2.86 5.39
N PHE A 54 -1.22 2.94 5.10
CA PHE A 54 -0.55 4.20 4.80
C PHE A 54 0.16 4.09 3.46
N ALA A 55 0.08 5.12 2.67
CA ALA A 55 0.71 5.16 1.36
C ALA A 55 1.77 6.25 1.30
N THR A 56 2.83 6.00 0.55
CA THR A 56 3.86 6.99 0.28
C THR A 56 4.34 6.84 -1.16
N MET A 57 4.75 7.94 -1.76
CA MET A 57 5.41 7.96 -3.05
C MET A 57 6.91 7.86 -2.81
N ASP A 58 7.51 6.78 -3.24
CA ASP A 58 8.85 6.40 -2.86
C ASP A 58 9.72 6.06 -4.06
N HIS A 59 9.26 5.14 -4.89
CA HIS A 59 10.08 4.56 -5.96
C HIS A 59 10.23 5.47 -7.18
N ASN A 60 9.23 6.26 -7.49
CA ASN A 60 9.20 7.10 -8.69
C ASN A 60 9.53 8.56 -8.39
N VAL A 61 9.90 8.88 -7.15
CA VAL A 61 10.26 10.25 -6.77
C VAL A 61 11.66 10.55 -7.27
N PRO A 62 11.85 11.61 -8.10
CA PRO A 62 13.20 11.97 -8.56
C PRO A 62 14.05 12.48 -7.41
N THR A 63 15.34 12.16 -7.46
CA THR A 63 16.33 12.67 -6.50
C THR A 63 16.80 14.08 -6.85
N THR A 64 16.35 14.60 -7.99
CA THR A 64 16.66 15.94 -8.44
C THR A 64 15.70 16.97 -7.81
N ASP A 65 15.70 18.19 -8.30
CA ASP A 65 14.86 19.26 -7.78
C ASP A 65 13.37 18.88 -7.90
N ARG A 66 12.69 18.76 -6.76
CA ARG A 66 11.28 18.36 -6.69
C ARG A 66 10.31 19.46 -7.14
N SER A 67 10.82 20.68 -7.33
CA SER A 67 10.01 21.77 -7.89
C SER A 67 9.80 21.61 -9.40
N LEU A 68 10.60 20.77 -10.04
CA LEU A 68 10.50 20.51 -11.49
C LEU A 68 9.42 19.45 -11.77
N PRO A 69 8.73 19.56 -12.93
CA PRO A 69 7.76 18.56 -13.32
C PRO A 69 8.41 17.18 -13.50
N ILE A 70 7.64 16.14 -13.20
CA ILE A 70 8.08 14.75 -13.44
C ILE A 70 7.98 14.50 -14.94
N THR A 71 9.12 14.17 -15.57
CA THR A 71 9.21 13.99 -17.01
C THR A 71 8.89 12.56 -17.46
N ASP A 72 9.06 11.57 -16.58
CA ASP A 72 8.72 10.19 -16.89
C ASP A 72 7.20 10.01 -16.80
N LEU A 73 6.56 9.76 -17.94
CA LEU A 73 5.11 9.64 -18.04
C LEU A 73 4.56 8.42 -17.27
N ILE A 74 5.31 7.33 -17.24
CA ILE A 74 4.89 6.12 -16.52
C ILE A 74 4.96 6.37 -15.02
N ALA A 75 6.05 6.94 -14.54
CA ALA A 75 6.22 7.28 -13.13
C ALA A 75 5.14 8.27 -12.67
N LYS A 76 4.90 9.31 -13.46
CA LYS A 76 3.87 10.29 -13.17
C LYS A 76 2.49 9.64 -13.07
N LYS A 77 2.15 8.75 -14.01
CA LYS A 77 0.88 8.06 -14.01
C LYS A 77 0.71 7.16 -12.78
N GLN A 78 1.76 6.47 -12.38
CA GLN A 78 1.73 5.62 -11.20
C GLN A 78 1.49 6.45 -9.92
N MET A 79 2.14 7.60 -9.82
CA MET A 79 1.95 8.51 -8.67
C MET A 79 0.52 9.07 -8.63
N GLU A 80 0.00 9.50 -9.78
CA GLU A 80 -1.38 10.00 -9.88
C GLU A 80 -2.39 8.89 -9.55
N THR A 81 -2.14 7.68 -10.02
CA THR A 81 -3.00 6.52 -9.75
C THR A 81 -3.02 6.21 -8.26
N LEU A 82 -1.86 6.24 -7.59
CA LEU A 82 -1.81 6.03 -6.14
C LEU A 82 -2.63 7.09 -5.41
N SER A 83 -2.48 8.36 -5.80
CA SER A 83 -3.23 9.44 -5.18
C SER A 83 -4.75 9.23 -5.32
N GLN A 84 -5.20 8.88 -6.51
CA GLN A 84 -6.60 8.61 -6.78
C GLN A 84 -7.11 7.40 -5.99
N ASN A 85 -6.34 6.32 -5.94
CA ASN A 85 -6.71 5.12 -5.20
C ASN A 85 -6.79 5.38 -3.70
N CYS A 86 -5.86 6.13 -3.14
CA CYS A 86 -5.90 6.49 -1.73
C CYS A 86 -7.14 7.32 -1.40
N GLN A 87 -7.51 8.24 -2.27
CA GLN A 87 -8.70 9.05 -2.10
C GLN A 87 -9.97 8.19 -2.19
N GLU A 88 -10.04 7.28 -3.15
CA GLU A 88 -11.19 6.40 -3.34
C GLU A 88 -11.38 5.43 -2.18
N PHE A 89 -10.29 4.85 -1.66
CA PHE A 89 -10.35 3.82 -0.62
C PHE A 89 -10.14 4.36 0.80
N GLY A 90 -9.98 5.66 0.95
CA GLY A 90 -9.84 6.28 2.27
C GLY A 90 -8.50 6.02 2.95
N VAL A 91 -7.47 5.73 2.18
CA VAL A 91 -6.11 5.48 2.69
C VAL A 91 -5.36 6.80 2.86
N THR A 92 -4.64 6.95 3.97
CA THR A 92 -3.82 8.13 4.22
C THR A 92 -2.59 8.09 3.30
N LEU A 93 -2.41 9.15 2.53
CA LEU A 93 -1.25 9.31 1.64
C LEU A 93 -0.30 10.36 2.22
N TYR A 94 0.94 9.96 2.43
CA TYR A 94 2.03 10.87 2.76
C TYR A 94 2.74 11.23 1.45
N ASP A 95 2.38 12.37 0.91
CA ASP A 95 2.90 12.87 -0.37
C ASP A 95 4.27 13.56 -0.19
N LEU A 96 4.78 14.11 -1.29
CA LEU A 96 6.11 14.73 -1.35
C LEU A 96 6.25 16.00 -0.49
N ASP A 97 5.19 16.58 -0.09
CA ASP A 97 5.20 17.83 0.71
C ASP A 97 5.15 17.56 2.20
#